data_f56ced17c4dbd6b697d9adb769ce9e55
#
_entry.id   f56ced17c4dbd6b697d9adb769ce9e55
#
_cell.length_a   1.000
_cell.length_b   1.000
_cell.length_c   1.000
_cell.angle_alpha   90.00
_cell.angle_beta   90.00
_cell.angle_gamma   90.00
#
_symmetry.space_group_name_H-M   'P 1'
#
loop_
_entity.id
_entity.type
_entity.pdbx_description
1 polymer ?
#
loop_
_entity_poly.entity_id
_entity_poly.type
_entity_poly.pdbx_seq_one_letter_code
_entity_poly.pdbx_strand_id
1 'polypeptide(L)'
;AASDVYKRQAIAGVIAMHPDFLILDEPSAGLDPVGRREIFSRIQGWYKKGVFSVILVSHNMDDIARLATRLLVMHQGHLVLDGDPMDIFLHRRDTLKECGVEAPPLTQTLLYLKEKGIPVPETARTVEEAAEKMYAMLEGGK
;
A
#
# COMPACT_ATOMS: atom_id res chain seq x y z
N ALA A 1 18.00 -11.16 10.39
CA ALA A 1 18.52 -10.25 11.44
C ALA A 1 19.60 -9.29 10.95
N ALA A 2 20.70 -9.75 10.29
CA ALA A 2 21.76 -8.85 9.80
C ALA A 2 21.26 -7.93 8.65
N SER A 3 20.55 -8.48 7.68
CA SER A 3 19.98 -7.72 6.54
C SER A 3 19.07 -6.56 6.96
N ASP A 4 18.33 -6.71 8.05
CA ASP A 4 17.41 -5.70 8.57
C ASP A 4 18.16 -4.48 9.14
N VAL A 5 19.22 -4.71 9.89
CA VAL A 5 20.06 -3.63 10.44
C VAL A 5 20.71 -2.81 9.33
N TYR A 6 21.26 -3.47 8.30
CA TYR A 6 21.87 -2.77 7.16
C TYR A 6 20.86 -1.94 6.37
N LYS A 7 19.64 -2.45 6.12
CA LYS A 7 18.60 -1.69 5.45
C LYS A 7 18.19 -0.44 6.23
N ARG A 8 18.00 -0.58 7.53
CA ARG A 8 17.68 0.55 8.41
C ARG A 8 18.80 1.60 8.43
N GLN A 9 20.06 1.17 8.48
CA GLN A 9 21.21 2.07 8.41
C GLN A 9 21.31 2.79 7.05
N ALA A 10 21.09 2.08 5.94
CA ALA A 10 21.10 2.67 4.60
C ALA A 10 20.01 3.75 4.46
N ILE A 11 18.78 3.46 4.88
CA ILE A 11 17.67 4.43 4.87
C ILE A 11 18.02 5.64 5.75
N ALA A 12 18.53 5.42 6.97
CA ALA A 12 18.91 6.50 7.86
C ALA A 12 20.02 7.38 7.28
N GLY A 13 21.01 6.78 6.61
CA GLY A 13 22.09 7.50 5.92
C GLY A 13 21.59 8.39 4.79
N VAL A 14 20.65 7.91 3.96
CA VAL A 14 20.07 8.71 2.89
C VAL A 14 19.24 9.86 3.44
N ILE A 15 18.43 9.61 4.49
CA ILE A 15 17.60 10.65 5.11
C ILE A 15 18.46 11.74 5.78
N ALA A 16 19.61 11.38 6.34
CA ALA A 16 20.54 12.35 6.92
C ALA A 16 21.09 13.38 5.92
N MET A 17 21.01 13.09 4.62
CA MET A 17 21.37 14.01 3.54
C MET A 17 20.26 15.03 3.21
N HIS A 18 19.11 14.99 3.90
CA HIS A 18 17.94 15.86 3.65
C HIS A 18 17.48 15.90 2.18
N PRO A 19 17.15 14.75 1.57
CA PRO A 19 16.74 14.70 0.17
C PRO A 19 15.35 15.30 -0.01
N ASP A 20 15.08 15.90 -1.17
CA ASP A 20 13.72 16.32 -1.58
C ASP A 20 12.84 15.11 -1.95
N PHE A 21 13.46 14.07 -2.51
CA PHE A 21 12.82 12.82 -2.92
C PHE A 21 13.55 11.61 -2.36
N LEU A 22 12.80 10.69 -1.77
CA LEU A 22 13.30 9.39 -1.32
C LEU A 22 12.71 8.29 -2.21
N ILE A 23 13.57 7.60 -2.96
CA ILE A 23 13.17 6.47 -3.80
C ILE A 23 13.51 5.18 -3.05
N LEU A 24 12.51 4.34 -2.83
CA LEU A 24 12.63 3.06 -2.13
C LEU A 24 12.22 1.93 -3.08
N ASP A 25 13.18 1.09 -3.44
CA ASP A 25 12.95 -0.10 -4.26
C ASP A 25 12.88 -1.33 -3.35
N GLU A 26 11.70 -1.97 -3.33
CA GLU A 26 11.38 -3.15 -2.52
C GLU A 26 11.88 -3.05 -1.05
N PRO A 27 11.54 -1.98 -0.31
CA PRO A 27 12.12 -1.75 1.03
C PRO A 27 11.71 -2.81 2.05
N SER A 28 10.60 -3.49 1.83
CA SER A 28 10.10 -4.56 2.71
C SER A 28 10.63 -5.95 2.37
N ALA A 29 11.35 -6.12 1.26
CA ALA A 29 11.85 -7.42 0.83
C ALA A 29 12.82 -8.02 1.86
N GLY A 30 12.55 -9.26 2.29
CA GLY A 30 13.37 -9.99 3.26
C GLY A 30 13.23 -9.52 4.72
N LEU A 31 12.27 -8.64 5.02
CA LEU A 31 11.92 -8.28 6.39
C LEU A 31 10.83 -9.19 6.94
N ASP A 32 10.89 -9.43 8.24
CA ASP A 32 9.78 -10.04 8.96
C ASP A 32 8.58 -9.06 9.07
N PRO A 33 7.39 -9.52 9.44
CA PRO A 33 6.20 -8.67 9.53
C PRO A 33 6.35 -7.51 10.52
N VAL A 34 7.18 -7.65 11.56
CA VAL A 34 7.42 -6.59 12.55
C VAL A 34 8.33 -5.51 11.96
N GLY A 35 9.47 -5.92 11.40
CA GLY A 35 10.43 -5.01 10.75
C GLY A 35 9.81 -4.23 9.59
N ARG A 36 8.93 -4.90 8.80
CA ARG A 36 8.15 -4.26 7.73
C ARG A 36 7.25 -3.15 8.28
N ARG A 37 6.45 -3.43 9.32
CA ARG A 37 5.57 -2.42 9.93
C ARG A 37 6.37 -1.22 10.49
N GLU A 38 7.49 -1.49 11.15
CA GLU A 38 8.33 -0.42 11.70
C GLU A 38 8.90 0.50 10.62
N ILE A 39 9.47 -0.05 9.54
CA ILE A 39 10.02 0.75 8.43
C ILE A 39 8.93 1.63 7.83
N PHE A 40 7.78 1.05 7.49
CA PHE A 40 6.70 1.82 6.87
C PHE A 40 6.07 2.86 7.81
N SER A 41 5.94 2.56 9.09
CA SER A 41 5.50 3.55 10.08
C SER A 41 6.43 4.76 10.15
N ARG A 42 7.75 4.54 10.10
CA ARG A 42 8.75 5.62 10.07
C ARG A 42 8.66 6.44 8.78
N ILE A 43 8.58 5.77 7.61
CA ILE A 43 8.46 6.44 6.31
C ILE A 43 7.20 7.32 6.27
N GLN A 44 6.05 6.78 6.72
CA GLN A 44 4.82 7.57 6.84
C GLN A 44 4.95 8.76 7.80
N GLY A 45 5.64 8.57 8.93
CA GLY A 45 5.88 9.64 9.90
C GLY A 45 6.68 10.79 9.29
N TRP A 46 7.68 10.52 8.48
CA TRP A 46 8.47 11.54 7.79
C TRP A 46 7.70 12.21 6.64
N TYR A 47 7.01 11.42 5.83
CA TYR A 47 6.13 11.92 4.78
C TYR A 47 5.07 12.88 5.32
N LYS A 48 4.36 12.50 6.40
CA LYS A 48 3.34 13.35 7.03
C LYS A 48 3.90 14.67 7.59
N LYS A 49 5.17 14.70 7.95
CA LYS A 49 5.86 15.92 8.39
C LYS A 49 6.35 16.80 7.23
N GLY A 50 6.14 16.37 5.98
CA GLY A 50 6.60 17.10 4.80
C GLY A 50 8.11 17.17 4.65
N VAL A 51 8.84 16.21 5.24
CA VAL A 51 10.31 16.20 5.21
C VAL A 51 10.84 15.94 3.80
N PHE A 52 10.17 15.04 3.05
CA PHE A 52 10.50 14.68 1.66
C PHE A 52 9.31 14.01 0.97
N SER A 53 9.36 13.94 -0.35
CA SER A 53 8.44 13.11 -1.14
C SER A 53 8.98 11.68 -1.24
N VAL A 54 8.09 10.67 -1.21
CA VAL A 54 8.48 9.26 -1.29
C VAL A 54 7.98 8.63 -2.58
N ILE A 55 8.87 7.98 -3.31
CA ILE A 55 8.55 7.08 -4.42
C ILE A 55 8.83 5.66 -3.95
N LEU A 56 7.78 4.86 -3.87
CA LEU A 56 7.86 3.46 -3.44
C LEU A 56 7.68 2.55 -4.65
N VAL A 57 8.69 1.75 -4.96
CA VAL A 57 8.58 0.66 -5.94
C VAL A 57 8.35 -0.62 -5.19
N SER A 58 7.25 -1.31 -5.47
CA SER A 58 6.90 -2.58 -4.82
C SER A 58 5.97 -3.41 -5.69
N HIS A 59 6.10 -4.73 -5.60
CA HIS A 59 5.14 -5.70 -6.12
C HIS A 59 4.14 -6.15 -5.06
N ASN A 60 4.23 -5.63 -3.84
CA ASN A 60 3.31 -5.94 -2.76
C ASN A 60 2.15 -4.92 -2.73
N MET A 61 1.00 -5.35 -3.17
CA MET A 61 -0.17 -4.48 -3.30
C MET A 61 -0.79 -4.08 -1.96
N ASP A 62 -0.59 -4.84 -0.88
CA ASP A 62 -1.01 -4.42 0.46
C ASP A 62 -0.22 -3.20 0.94
N ASP A 63 1.10 -3.15 0.65
CA ASP A 63 1.91 -1.98 0.95
C ASP A 63 1.46 -0.76 0.15
N ILE A 64 1.21 -0.95 -1.14
CA ILE A 64 0.73 0.12 -2.02
C ILE A 64 -0.63 0.64 -1.54
N ALA A 65 -1.60 -0.22 -1.27
CA ALA A 65 -2.92 0.18 -0.78
C ALA A 65 -2.83 0.99 0.52
N ARG A 66 -1.96 0.56 1.43
CA ARG A 66 -1.78 1.17 2.76
C ARG A 66 -1.06 2.50 2.72
N LEU A 67 -0.05 2.65 1.85
CA LEU A 67 0.93 3.74 1.92
C LEU A 67 0.76 4.77 0.83
N ALA A 68 0.39 4.35 -0.39
CA ALA A 68 0.40 5.23 -1.55
C ALA A 68 -0.81 6.18 -1.58
N THR A 69 -0.54 7.42 -1.97
CA THR A 69 -1.57 8.42 -2.29
C THR A 69 -1.79 8.53 -3.80
N ARG A 70 -0.84 8.02 -4.60
CA ARG A 70 -0.91 7.93 -6.06
C ARG A 70 -0.21 6.65 -6.50
N LEU A 71 -0.82 5.90 -7.40
CA LEU A 71 -0.29 4.67 -7.97
C LEU A 71 0.02 4.86 -9.44
N LEU A 72 1.25 4.52 -9.82
CA LEU A 72 1.69 4.41 -11.20
C LEU A 72 1.92 2.94 -11.52
N VAL A 73 1.19 2.39 -12.50
CA VAL A 73 1.38 1.01 -12.94
C VAL A 73 2.18 1.01 -14.24
N MET A 74 3.36 0.38 -14.19
CA MET A 74 4.25 0.24 -15.33
C MET A 74 4.14 -1.17 -15.92
N HIS A 75 4.05 -1.26 -17.25
CA HIS A 75 4.08 -2.54 -17.96
C HIS A 75 4.90 -2.41 -19.24
N GLN A 76 5.86 -3.30 -19.46
CA GLN A 76 6.74 -3.31 -20.65
C GLN A 76 7.38 -1.95 -20.95
N GLY A 77 7.81 -1.22 -19.91
CA GLY A 77 8.46 0.10 -20.06
C GLY A 77 7.48 1.27 -20.27
N HIS A 78 6.19 1.03 -20.28
CA HIS A 78 5.16 2.06 -20.45
C HIS A 78 4.35 2.29 -19.19
N LEU A 79 3.95 3.54 -18.95
CA LEU A 79 2.97 3.88 -17.92
C LEU A 79 1.56 3.52 -18.42
N VAL A 80 0.90 2.56 -17.76
CA VAL A 80 -0.41 2.05 -18.17
C VAL A 80 -1.54 2.66 -17.35
N LEU A 81 -1.34 2.81 -16.03
CA LEU A 81 -2.33 3.43 -15.13
C LEU A 81 -1.64 4.45 -14.24
N ASP A 82 -2.38 5.53 -13.94
CA ASP A 82 -1.98 6.61 -13.06
C ASP A 82 -3.23 7.13 -12.33
N GLY A 83 -3.24 7.10 -11.00
CA GLY A 83 -4.39 7.56 -10.23
C GLY A 83 -4.37 7.19 -8.75
N ASP A 84 -5.52 7.35 -8.09
CA ASP A 84 -5.72 6.88 -6.71
C ASP A 84 -5.62 5.34 -6.66
N PRO A 85 -4.87 4.78 -5.71
CA PRO A 85 -4.70 3.33 -5.60
C PRO A 85 -6.02 2.57 -5.45
N MET A 86 -6.95 3.07 -4.63
CA MET A 86 -8.21 2.37 -4.40
C MET A 86 -9.12 2.44 -5.62
N ASP A 87 -9.15 3.56 -6.34
CA ASP A 87 -9.89 3.66 -7.59
C ASP A 87 -9.37 2.65 -8.63
N ILE A 88 -8.06 2.54 -8.77
CA ILE A 88 -7.42 1.58 -9.66
C ILE A 88 -7.76 0.13 -9.25
N PHE A 89 -7.64 -0.21 -7.96
CA PHE A 89 -7.92 -1.56 -7.47
C PHE A 89 -9.39 -1.96 -7.58
N LEU A 90 -10.31 -1.01 -7.48
CA LEU A 90 -11.74 -1.27 -7.58
C LEU A 90 -12.22 -1.33 -9.03
N HIS A 91 -11.73 -0.46 -9.91
CA HIS A 91 -12.33 -0.21 -11.22
C HIS A 91 -11.46 -0.59 -12.42
N ARG A 92 -10.15 -0.91 -12.22
CA ARG A 92 -9.19 -1.22 -13.28
C ARG A 92 -8.58 -2.62 -13.17
N ARG A 93 -9.33 -3.57 -12.59
CA ARG A 93 -8.85 -4.94 -12.31
C ARG A 93 -8.39 -5.70 -13.54
N ASP A 94 -9.10 -5.57 -14.66
CA ASP A 94 -8.75 -6.26 -15.90
C ASP A 94 -7.41 -5.75 -16.44
N THR A 95 -7.23 -4.44 -16.47
CA THR A 95 -5.95 -3.81 -16.89
C THR A 95 -4.80 -4.20 -15.94
N LEU A 96 -5.06 -4.28 -14.62
CA LEU A 96 -4.05 -4.75 -13.66
C LEU A 96 -3.62 -6.19 -13.97
N LYS A 97 -4.57 -7.10 -14.25
CA LYS A 97 -4.29 -8.49 -14.62
C LYS A 97 -3.47 -8.60 -15.91
N GLU A 98 -3.77 -7.79 -16.92
CA GLU A 98 -2.98 -7.70 -18.15
C GLU A 98 -1.53 -7.26 -17.86
N CYS A 99 -1.33 -6.42 -16.84
CA CYS A 99 0.00 -6.00 -16.37
C CYS A 99 0.68 -7.06 -15.46
N GLY A 100 0.03 -8.18 -15.16
CA GLY A 100 0.55 -9.20 -14.24
C GLY A 100 0.43 -8.82 -12.76
N VAL A 101 -0.46 -7.89 -12.43
CA VAL A 101 -0.68 -7.37 -11.07
C VAL A 101 -2.11 -7.66 -10.64
N GLU A 102 -2.32 -8.01 -9.38
CA GLU A 102 -3.65 -8.19 -8.79
C GLU A 102 -3.92 -7.15 -7.71
N ALA A 103 -5.21 -6.81 -7.50
CA ALA A 103 -5.61 -5.98 -6.37
C ALA A 103 -5.25 -6.66 -5.03
N PRO A 104 -5.09 -5.89 -3.93
CA PRO A 104 -4.82 -6.45 -2.61
C PRO A 104 -5.83 -7.55 -2.23
N PRO A 105 -5.41 -8.62 -1.52
CA PRO A 105 -6.30 -9.69 -1.06
C PRO A 105 -7.51 -9.18 -0.27
N LEU A 106 -7.32 -8.15 0.56
CA LEU A 106 -8.41 -7.50 1.28
C LEU A 106 -9.44 -6.92 0.31
N THR A 107 -9.00 -6.15 -0.70
CA THR A 107 -9.90 -5.56 -1.70
C THR A 107 -10.66 -6.64 -2.46
N GLN A 108 -9.99 -7.71 -2.88
CA GLN A 108 -10.63 -8.84 -3.54
C GLN A 108 -11.70 -9.49 -2.67
N THR A 109 -11.40 -9.69 -1.37
CA THR A 109 -12.33 -10.27 -0.39
C THR A 109 -13.57 -9.39 -0.19
N LEU A 110 -13.37 -8.08 -0.03
CA LEU A 110 -14.49 -7.14 0.15
C LEU A 110 -15.39 -7.10 -1.09
N LEU A 111 -14.81 -7.10 -2.28
CA LEU A 111 -15.58 -7.15 -3.52
C LEU A 111 -16.36 -8.46 -3.66
N TYR A 112 -15.76 -9.61 -3.31
CA TYR A 112 -16.47 -10.89 -3.29
C TYR A 112 -17.65 -10.89 -2.31
N LEU A 113 -17.48 -10.35 -1.11
CA LEU A 113 -18.55 -10.22 -0.13
C LEU A 113 -19.67 -9.31 -0.63
N LYS A 114 -19.32 -8.19 -1.29
CA LYS A 114 -20.27 -7.29 -1.93
C LYS A 114 -21.12 -8.01 -3.02
N GLU A 115 -20.49 -8.82 -3.86
CA GLU A 115 -21.17 -9.64 -4.87
C GLU A 115 -22.16 -10.64 -4.26
N LYS A 116 -21.95 -11.05 -3.01
CA LYS A 116 -22.87 -11.87 -2.21
C LYS A 116 -23.98 -11.08 -1.51
N GLY A 117 -24.04 -9.76 -1.72
CA GLY A 117 -25.04 -8.89 -1.12
C GLY A 117 -24.72 -8.45 0.32
N ILE A 118 -23.50 -8.69 0.77
CA ILE A 118 -23.05 -8.26 2.12
C ILE A 118 -22.56 -6.81 2.03
N PRO A 119 -23.08 -5.88 2.84
CA PRO A 119 -22.57 -4.51 2.89
C PRO A 119 -21.13 -4.48 3.41
N VAL A 120 -20.22 -3.88 2.66
CA VAL A 120 -18.80 -3.84 2.97
C VAL A 120 -18.20 -2.47 2.72
N PRO A 121 -17.16 -2.08 3.47
CA PRO A 121 -16.40 -0.85 3.24
C PRO A 121 -15.36 -1.06 2.12
N GLU A 122 -15.78 -0.96 0.88
CA GLU A 122 -14.95 -1.26 -0.32
C GLU A 122 -13.62 -0.51 -0.36
N THR A 123 -13.56 0.69 0.21
CA THR A 123 -12.37 1.55 0.21
C THR A 123 -11.46 1.35 1.40
N ALA A 124 -11.71 0.33 2.23
CA ALA A 124 -10.83 0.02 3.36
C ALA A 124 -9.46 -0.42 2.87
N ARG A 125 -8.41 0.17 3.43
CA ARG A 125 -7.01 -0.04 3.04
C ARG A 125 -6.29 -1.07 3.91
N THR A 126 -6.86 -1.39 5.08
CA THR A 126 -6.33 -2.38 6.03
C THR A 126 -7.43 -3.27 6.56
N VAL A 127 -7.05 -4.45 7.06
CA VAL A 127 -8.00 -5.40 7.66
C VAL A 127 -8.63 -4.80 8.91
N GLU A 128 -7.86 -4.08 9.71
CA GLU A 128 -8.33 -3.40 10.91
C GLU A 128 -9.40 -2.35 10.57
N GLU A 129 -9.13 -1.51 9.57
CA GLU A 129 -10.08 -0.50 9.08
C GLU A 129 -11.37 -1.16 8.55
N ALA A 130 -11.22 -2.25 7.78
CA ALA A 130 -12.36 -2.99 7.26
C ALA A 130 -13.22 -3.57 8.38
N ALA A 131 -12.59 -4.19 9.38
CA ALA A 131 -13.28 -4.78 10.52
C ALA A 131 -14.03 -3.73 11.34
N GLU A 132 -13.40 -2.60 11.66
CA GLU A 132 -14.05 -1.50 12.40
C GLU A 132 -15.28 -0.96 11.66
N LYS A 133 -15.13 -0.69 10.35
CA LYS A 133 -16.23 -0.18 9.53
C LYS A 133 -17.36 -1.21 9.36
N MET A 134 -17.05 -2.48 9.16
CA MET A 134 -18.06 -3.56 9.09
C MET A 134 -18.80 -3.71 10.40
N TYR A 135 -18.10 -3.66 11.53
CA TYR A 135 -18.73 -3.71 12.86
C TYR A 135 -19.70 -2.55 13.07
N ALA A 136 -19.30 -1.33 12.72
CA ALA A 136 -20.16 -0.14 12.80
C ALA A 136 -21.41 -0.27 11.89
N MET A 137 -21.27 -0.87 10.69
CA MET A 137 -22.40 -1.13 9.78
C MET A 137 -23.40 -2.14 10.38
N LEU A 138 -22.92 -3.14 11.12
CA LEU A 138 -23.76 -4.15 11.77
C LEU A 138 -24.50 -3.60 13.00
N GLU A 139 -23.87 -2.72 13.78
CA GLU A 139 -24.50 -2.07 14.94
C GLU A 139 -25.48 -0.96 14.55
N GLY A 140 -25.20 -0.21 13.49
CA GLY A 140 -26.07 0.87 13.00
C GLY A 140 -27.31 0.40 12.24
N GLY A 141 -27.46 -0.88 11.98
CA GLY A 141 -28.60 -1.52 11.31
C GLY A 141 -29.68 -2.05 12.25
N LYS A 142 -29.66 -1.67 13.54
CA LYS A 142 -30.70 -2.02 14.54
C LYS A 142 -31.67 -0.89 14.78
#